data_4f868e129c472b530cbc3fed7713df86
#
_entry.id   4f868e129c472b530cbc3fed7713df86
#
_cell.length_a   1.000
_cell.length_b   1.000
_cell.length_c   1.000
_cell.angle_alpha   90.00
_cell.angle_beta   90.00
_cell.angle_gamma   90.00
#
_symmetry.space_group_name_H-M   'P 1'
#
loop_
_entity.id
_entity.type
_entity.pdbx_description
1 polymer ?
#
loop_
_entity_poly.entity_id
_entity_poly.type
_entity_poly.pdbx_seq_one_letter_code
_entity_poly.pdbx_strand_id
1 'polypeptide(L)'
;PDIVVATPGRLLDMLDDQSIRDAISRTQTLVLDEADMLLELGFRDKIQMIASMLPPVEERMSFMFSATMDPHIMEVAKTSLHPQHRVIDCIPPGEENVHVRIPQYVTTIPDQTRVLPFLLQLLEHDQMLYGNKSKVIIFTSTTALTSAMHKMLESITSSLPGQEKTSVLCLHGMLSQTLRSRVSQQFRACESAPSILLTSDVS
;
A
#
# COMPACT_ATOMS: atom_id res chain seq x y z
N PRO A 1 20.49 -19.49 4.26
CA PRO A 1 19.49 -18.85 5.13
C PRO A 1 18.29 -19.79 5.31
N ASP A 2 17.69 -19.75 6.48
CA ASP A 2 16.50 -20.58 6.78
C ASP A 2 15.20 -19.92 6.31
N ILE A 3 15.23 -18.59 6.14
CA ILE A 3 14.11 -17.78 5.66
C ILE A 3 14.62 -16.79 4.60
N VAL A 4 13.90 -16.71 3.49
CA VAL A 4 14.14 -15.73 2.42
C VAL A 4 12.88 -14.88 2.25
N VAL A 5 13.03 -13.56 2.33
CA VAL A 5 11.96 -12.59 2.04
C VAL A 5 12.39 -11.75 0.84
N ALA A 6 11.59 -11.76 -0.22
CA ALA A 6 11.93 -11.03 -1.44
C ALA A 6 10.66 -10.66 -2.23
N THR A 7 10.76 -9.62 -3.06
CA THR A 7 9.78 -9.39 -4.12
C THR A 7 10.01 -10.38 -5.27
N PRO A 8 8.98 -10.74 -6.07
CA PRO A 8 9.11 -11.74 -7.14
C PRO A 8 10.21 -11.38 -8.16
N GLY A 9 10.30 -10.10 -8.55
CA GLY A 9 11.35 -9.65 -9.47
C GLY A 9 12.75 -9.86 -8.90
N ARG A 10 12.97 -9.41 -7.66
CA ARG A 10 14.28 -9.54 -7.00
C ARG A 10 14.68 -10.99 -6.79
N LEU A 11 13.73 -11.86 -6.46
CA LEU A 11 14.02 -13.27 -6.29
C LEU A 11 14.48 -13.89 -7.62
N LEU A 12 13.78 -13.61 -8.73
CA LEU A 12 14.17 -14.09 -10.05
C LEU A 12 15.57 -13.61 -10.47
N ASP A 13 15.89 -12.32 -10.23
CA ASP A 13 17.22 -11.78 -10.51
C ASP A 13 18.34 -12.53 -9.74
N MET A 14 18.03 -13.01 -8.54
CA MET A 14 18.99 -13.77 -7.71
C MET A 14 19.11 -15.23 -8.14
N LEU A 15 18.14 -15.78 -8.88
CA LEU A 15 18.16 -17.17 -9.33
C LEU A 15 19.18 -17.44 -10.45
N ASP A 16 19.91 -16.44 -10.93
CA ASP A 16 21.08 -16.64 -11.76
C ASP A 16 22.22 -17.30 -10.97
N ASP A 17 22.25 -17.15 -9.65
CA ASP A 17 23.20 -17.82 -8.76
C ASP A 17 22.76 -19.27 -8.46
N GLN A 18 23.63 -20.23 -8.77
CA GLN A 18 23.37 -21.65 -8.57
C GLN A 18 23.12 -22.01 -7.11
N SER A 19 23.80 -21.36 -6.17
CA SER A 19 23.66 -21.62 -4.75
C SER A 19 22.27 -21.25 -4.23
N ILE A 20 21.68 -20.21 -4.81
CA ILE A 20 20.31 -19.76 -4.50
C ILE A 20 19.28 -20.71 -5.12
N ARG A 21 19.50 -21.15 -6.37
CA ARG A 21 18.66 -22.19 -6.98
C ARG A 21 18.62 -23.47 -6.16
N ASP A 22 19.80 -23.92 -5.70
CA ASP A 22 19.91 -25.14 -4.87
C ASP A 22 19.24 -24.96 -3.50
N ALA A 23 19.24 -23.76 -2.95
CA ALA A 23 18.52 -23.47 -1.71
C ALA A 23 17.00 -23.46 -1.92
N ILE A 24 16.54 -22.82 -2.99
CA ILE A 24 15.10 -22.71 -3.30
C ILE A 24 14.49 -24.05 -3.69
N SER A 25 15.25 -24.93 -4.39
CA SER A 25 14.77 -26.27 -4.72
C SER A 25 14.48 -27.17 -3.50
N ARG A 26 14.86 -26.75 -2.30
CA ARG A 26 14.61 -27.42 -1.03
C ARG A 26 13.65 -26.67 -0.12
N THR A 27 12.91 -25.72 -0.66
CA THR A 27 11.94 -24.92 0.08
C THR A 27 10.80 -25.80 0.60
N GLN A 28 10.61 -25.80 1.89
CA GLN A 28 9.52 -26.53 2.56
C GLN A 28 8.26 -25.71 2.71
N THR A 29 8.37 -24.39 2.72
CA THR A 29 7.23 -23.49 2.92
C THR A 29 7.30 -22.29 1.97
N LEU A 30 6.24 -22.07 1.21
CA LEU A 30 6.01 -20.88 0.39
C LEU A 30 4.94 -20.01 1.05
N VAL A 31 5.22 -18.71 1.15
CA VAL A 31 4.23 -17.71 1.58
C VAL A 31 4.11 -16.66 0.48
N LEU A 32 2.90 -16.50 -0.04
CA LEU A 32 2.52 -15.39 -0.91
C LEU A 32 1.71 -14.39 -0.08
N ASP A 33 2.31 -13.27 0.21
CA ASP A 33 1.67 -12.21 1.00
C ASP A 33 1.21 -11.08 0.08
N GLU A 34 0.07 -10.45 0.41
CA GLU A 34 -0.60 -9.44 -0.43
C GLU A 34 -0.76 -9.91 -1.89
N ALA A 35 -1.33 -11.10 -2.09
CA ALA A 35 -1.42 -11.73 -3.42
C ALA A 35 -2.19 -10.89 -4.43
N ASP A 36 -3.21 -10.15 -4.02
CA ASP A 36 -3.93 -9.18 -4.84
C ASP A 36 -2.98 -8.07 -5.34
N MET A 37 -2.21 -7.46 -4.46
CA MET A 37 -1.23 -6.44 -4.83
C MET A 37 -0.16 -6.99 -5.78
N LEU A 38 0.34 -8.21 -5.54
CA LEU A 38 1.30 -8.86 -6.43
C LEU A 38 0.75 -9.04 -7.85
N LEU A 39 -0.54 -9.34 -7.99
CA LEU A 39 -1.20 -9.50 -9.30
C LEU A 39 -1.47 -8.15 -9.97
N GLU A 40 -1.93 -7.14 -9.23
CA GLU A 40 -2.12 -5.77 -9.74
C GLU A 40 -0.81 -5.18 -10.28
N LEU A 41 0.32 -5.46 -9.63
CA LEU A 41 1.65 -5.06 -10.08
C LEU A 41 2.18 -5.88 -11.27
N GLY A 42 1.41 -6.85 -11.79
CA GLY A 42 1.76 -7.66 -12.96
C GLY A 42 2.80 -8.74 -12.69
N PHE A 43 2.95 -9.20 -11.45
CA PHE A 43 3.92 -10.25 -11.09
C PHE A 43 3.43 -11.69 -11.33
N ARG A 44 2.27 -11.88 -11.94
CA ARG A 44 1.69 -13.20 -12.18
C ARG A 44 2.67 -14.21 -12.80
N ASP A 45 3.25 -13.86 -13.94
CA ASP A 45 4.17 -14.75 -14.67
C ASP A 45 5.42 -15.04 -13.84
N LYS A 46 5.92 -14.04 -13.12
CA LYS A 46 7.07 -14.20 -12.23
C LYS A 46 6.79 -15.14 -11.07
N ILE A 47 5.59 -15.05 -10.47
CA ILE A 47 5.15 -15.97 -9.40
C ILE A 47 5.06 -17.40 -9.94
N GLN A 48 4.52 -17.60 -11.14
CA GLN A 48 4.45 -18.91 -11.78
C GLN A 48 5.84 -19.48 -12.07
N MET A 49 6.76 -18.66 -12.57
CA MET A 49 8.16 -19.07 -12.78
C MET A 49 8.80 -19.50 -11.46
N ILE A 50 8.68 -18.71 -10.40
CA ILE A 50 9.20 -19.07 -9.07
C ILE A 50 8.58 -20.38 -8.59
N ALA A 51 7.26 -20.50 -8.65
CA ALA A 51 6.55 -21.70 -8.21
C ALA A 51 7.00 -22.96 -8.94
N SER A 52 7.36 -22.86 -10.23
CA SER A 52 7.88 -23.99 -11.03
C SER A 52 9.29 -24.44 -10.64
N MET A 53 10.06 -23.61 -9.93
CA MET A 53 11.41 -23.90 -9.45
C MET A 53 11.41 -24.45 -8.00
N LEU A 54 10.27 -24.38 -7.33
CA LEU A 54 10.09 -24.93 -5.99
C LEU A 54 9.72 -26.42 -6.04
N PRO A 55 9.85 -27.14 -4.92
CA PRO A 55 9.30 -28.49 -4.83
C PRO A 55 7.80 -28.54 -5.21
N PRO A 56 7.29 -29.68 -5.69
CA PRO A 56 5.86 -29.85 -5.98
C PRO A 56 4.98 -29.40 -4.83
N VAL A 57 3.75 -28.97 -5.14
CA VAL A 57 2.81 -28.45 -4.12
C VAL A 57 2.44 -29.50 -3.08
N GLU A 58 2.58 -30.78 -3.40
CA GLU A 58 2.36 -31.93 -2.52
C GLU A 58 3.51 -32.13 -1.52
N GLU A 59 4.70 -31.62 -1.83
CA GLU A 59 5.92 -31.79 -1.02
C GLU A 59 6.25 -30.55 -0.18
N ARG A 60 5.49 -29.48 -0.35
CA ARG A 60 5.68 -28.23 0.38
C ARG A 60 4.41 -27.72 1.03
N MET A 61 4.55 -26.96 2.10
CA MET A 61 3.47 -26.18 2.66
C MET A 61 3.36 -24.86 1.91
N SER A 62 2.16 -24.43 1.53
CA SER A 62 1.96 -23.18 0.84
C SER A 62 0.85 -22.37 1.47
N PHE A 63 1.12 -21.09 1.75
CA PHE A 63 0.17 -20.13 2.29
C PHE A 63 0.01 -18.97 1.32
N MET A 64 -1.21 -18.46 1.19
CA MET A 64 -1.50 -17.28 0.43
C MET A 64 -2.40 -16.35 1.27
N PHE A 65 -1.98 -15.12 1.43
CA PHE A 65 -2.73 -14.07 2.11
C PHE A 65 -3.15 -13.01 1.08
N SER A 66 -4.41 -12.60 1.14
CA SER A 66 -4.98 -11.61 0.23
C SER A 66 -6.13 -10.88 0.90
N ALA A 67 -6.28 -9.59 0.64
CA ALA A 67 -7.43 -8.82 1.10
C ALA A 67 -8.66 -9.05 0.23
N THR A 68 -8.50 -9.55 -0.99
CA THR A 68 -9.57 -9.83 -1.95
C THR A 68 -9.52 -11.26 -2.45
N MET A 69 -10.64 -11.78 -2.97
CA MET A 69 -10.77 -13.13 -3.53
C MET A 69 -11.34 -13.05 -4.96
N ASP A 70 -10.68 -12.30 -5.82
CA ASP A 70 -11.08 -12.18 -7.22
C ASP A 70 -10.68 -13.44 -8.05
N PRO A 71 -11.22 -13.60 -9.27
CA PRO A 71 -10.91 -14.73 -10.14
C PRO A 71 -9.41 -14.89 -10.45
N HIS A 72 -8.64 -13.81 -10.54
CA HIS A 72 -7.20 -13.85 -10.84
C HIS A 72 -6.41 -14.44 -9.68
N ILE A 73 -6.79 -14.12 -8.44
CA ILE A 73 -6.20 -14.70 -7.23
C ILE A 73 -6.49 -16.21 -7.19
N MET A 74 -7.71 -16.60 -7.53
CA MET A 74 -8.07 -18.02 -7.58
C MET A 74 -7.25 -18.81 -8.62
N GLU A 75 -6.83 -18.19 -9.72
CA GLU A 75 -5.95 -18.84 -10.69
C GLU A 75 -4.52 -19.04 -10.16
N VAL A 76 -3.98 -18.05 -9.47
CA VAL A 76 -2.67 -18.19 -8.82
C VAL A 76 -2.74 -19.22 -7.68
N ALA A 77 -3.82 -19.23 -6.92
CA ALA A 77 -4.06 -20.25 -5.89
C ALA A 77 -4.00 -21.67 -6.46
N LYS A 78 -4.62 -21.93 -7.62
CA LYS A 78 -4.61 -23.25 -8.28
C LYS A 78 -3.20 -23.76 -8.65
N THR A 79 -2.29 -22.86 -8.94
CA THR A 79 -0.91 -23.22 -9.34
C THR A 79 0.08 -23.19 -8.18
N SER A 80 -0.22 -22.46 -7.11
CA SER A 80 0.70 -22.23 -6.01
C SER A 80 0.35 -22.99 -4.73
N LEU A 81 -0.92 -23.38 -4.54
CA LEU A 81 -1.43 -24.05 -3.37
C LEU A 81 -1.77 -25.52 -3.68
N HIS A 82 -1.76 -26.34 -2.62
CA HIS A 82 -2.24 -27.73 -2.72
C HIS A 82 -3.71 -27.77 -3.18
N PRO A 83 -4.12 -28.72 -4.06
CA PRO A 83 -5.50 -28.80 -4.54
C PRO A 83 -6.57 -28.88 -3.45
N GLN A 84 -6.21 -29.47 -2.32
CA GLN A 84 -7.08 -29.58 -1.12
C GLN A 84 -6.80 -28.49 -0.08
N HIS A 85 -6.26 -27.32 -0.48
CA HIS A 85 -6.02 -26.23 0.44
C HIS A 85 -7.31 -25.77 1.12
N ARG A 86 -7.20 -25.27 2.34
CA ARG A 86 -8.30 -24.70 3.09
C ARG A 86 -8.33 -23.19 2.92
N VAL A 87 -9.50 -22.67 2.58
CA VAL A 87 -9.77 -21.22 2.62
C VAL A 87 -10.23 -20.86 4.02
N ILE A 88 -9.59 -19.83 4.60
CA ILE A 88 -9.97 -19.25 5.89
C ILE A 88 -10.37 -17.83 5.62
N ASP A 89 -11.66 -17.54 5.75
CA ASP A 89 -12.17 -16.19 5.71
C ASP A 89 -12.07 -15.59 7.13
N CYS A 90 -11.27 -14.53 7.24
CA CYS A 90 -11.06 -13.82 8.51
C CYS A 90 -12.07 -12.70 8.73
N ILE A 91 -12.99 -12.45 7.76
CA ILE A 91 -14.04 -11.45 7.90
C ILE A 91 -15.27 -12.13 8.49
N PRO A 92 -15.73 -11.71 9.67
CA PRO A 92 -16.94 -12.29 10.27
C PRO A 92 -18.16 -12.12 9.35
N PRO A 93 -19.07 -13.09 9.28
CA PRO A 93 -20.29 -12.99 8.50
C PRO A 93 -21.10 -11.75 8.90
N GLY A 94 -21.37 -10.87 7.94
CA GLY A 94 -22.14 -9.62 8.14
C GLY A 94 -21.29 -8.41 8.53
N GLU A 95 -19.96 -8.54 8.60
CA GLU A 95 -19.04 -7.40 8.66
C GLU A 95 -18.57 -7.01 7.26
N GLU A 96 -18.57 -5.70 6.99
CA GLU A 96 -17.96 -5.16 5.78
C GLU A 96 -16.43 -5.06 5.95
N ASN A 97 -15.70 -5.05 4.82
CA ASN A 97 -14.23 -4.94 4.79
C ASN A 97 -13.69 -3.65 5.46
N VAL A 98 -14.56 -2.77 5.89
CA VAL A 98 -14.21 -1.51 6.56
C VAL A 98 -14.77 -1.52 7.97
N HIS A 99 -13.94 -1.09 8.92
CA HIS A 99 -14.33 -1.03 10.32
C HIS A 99 -15.58 -0.13 10.48
N VAL A 100 -16.68 -0.72 10.92
CA VAL A 100 -18.03 -0.08 11.05
C VAL A 100 -18.01 1.26 11.81
N ARG A 101 -17.01 1.48 12.65
CA ARG A 101 -16.86 2.73 13.43
C ARG A 101 -16.22 3.88 12.66
N ILE A 102 -15.72 3.65 11.43
CA ILE A 102 -15.09 4.69 10.61
C ILE A 102 -16.14 5.21 9.63
N PRO A 103 -16.66 6.42 9.82
CA PRO A 103 -17.62 6.99 8.89
C PRO A 103 -16.95 7.23 7.53
N GLN A 104 -17.62 6.80 6.48
CA GLN A 104 -17.19 7.00 5.10
C GLN A 104 -18.15 7.95 4.40
N TYR A 105 -17.59 8.88 3.63
CA TYR A 105 -18.36 9.86 2.88
C TYR A 105 -17.94 9.83 1.41
N VAL A 106 -18.92 9.93 0.52
CA VAL A 106 -18.69 10.04 -0.92
C VAL A 106 -19.25 11.37 -1.40
N THR A 107 -18.45 12.12 -2.15
CA THR A 107 -18.86 13.38 -2.76
C THR A 107 -18.63 13.33 -4.25
N THR A 108 -19.67 13.63 -5.03
CA THR A 108 -19.56 13.80 -6.47
C THR A 108 -19.20 15.24 -6.80
N ILE A 109 -18.06 15.46 -7.45
CA ILE A 109 -17.58 16.76 -7.89
C ILE A 109 -17.90 16.92 -9.38
N PRO A 110 -18.65 17.97 -9.79
CA PRO A 110 -19.16 18.10 -11.16
C PRO A 110 -18.07 18.27 -12.22
N ASP A 111 -16.96 18.90 -11.88
CA ASP A 111 -15.83 19.10 -12.77
C ASP A 111 -14.49 19.19 -12.02
N GLN A 112 -13.41 18.93 -12.72
CA GLN A 112 -12.07 18.89 -12.15
C GLN A 112 -11.59 20.24 -11.57
N THR A 113 -12.12 21.36 -12.04
CA THR A 113 -11.70 22.70 -11.55
C THR A 113 -12.14 22.93 -10.11
N ARG A 114 -13.14 22.20 -9.65
CA ARG A 114 -13.68 22.30 -8.29
C ARG A 114 -13.03 21.35 -7.28
N VAL A 115 -12.21 20.42 -7.74
CA VAL A 115 -11.56 19.45 -6.84
C VAL A 115 -10.68 20.14 -5.80
N LEU A 116 -9.80 21.03 -6.22
CA LEU A 116 -8.90 21.72 -5.30
C LEU A 116 -9.65 22.68 -4.35
N PRO A 117 -10.57 23.55 -4.81
CA PRO A 117 -11.39 24.35 -3.90
C PRO A 117 -12.14 23.54 -2.87
N PHE A 118 -12.75 22.42 -3.29
CA PHE A 118 -13.45 21.52 -2.37
C PHE A 118 -12.52 20.88 -1.34
N LEU A 119 -11.35 20.42 -1.79
CA LEU A 119 -10.34 19.88 -0.89
C LEU A 119 -9.90 20.91 0.16
N LEU A 120 -9.67 22.16 -0.25
CA LEU A 120 -9.30 23.24 0.68
C LEU A 120 -10.39 23.49 1.72
N GLN A 121 -11.66 23.49 1.32
CA GLN A 121 -12.79 23.62 2.25
C GLN A 121 -12.84 22.46 3.26
N LEU A 122 -12.59 21.22 2.82
CA LEU A 122 -12.52 20.06 3.72
C LEU A 122 -11.37 20.19 4.72
N LEU A 123 -10.20 20.61 4.28
CA LEU A 123 -9.02 20.83 5.14
C LEU A 123 -9.27 21.96 6.16
N GLU A 124 -9.86 23.06 5.73
CA GLU A 124 -10.27 24.15 6.61
C GLU A 124 -11.29 23.67 7.67
N HIS A 125 -12.29 22.91 7.24
CA HIS A 125 -13.30 22.37 8.15
C HIS A 125 -12.68 21.44 9.19
N ASP A 126 -11.79 20.52 8.77
CA ASP A 126 -11.09 19.62 9.68
C ASP A 126 -10.22 20.39 10.68
N GLN A 127 -9.50 21.42 10.22
CA GLN A 127 -8.70 22.27 11.10
C GLN A 127 -9.56 23.08 12.09
N MET A 128 -10.75 23.53 11.68
CA MET A 128 -11.69 24.19 12.59
C MET A 128 -12.19 23.25 13.70
N LEU A 129 -12.39 21.97 13.39
CA LEU A 129 -12.87 20.98 14.35
C LEU A 129 -11.77 20.49 15.30
N TYR A 130 -10.57 20.27 14.81
CA TYR A 130 -9.51 19.58 15.54
C TYR A 130 -8.30 20.47 15.89
N GLY A 131 -8.22 21.67 15.33
CA GLY A 131 -7.10 22.59 15.58
C GLY A 131 -5.76 21.95 15.27
N ASN A 132 -4.80 22.08 16.17
CA ASN A 132 -3.45 21.52 16.02
C ASN A 132 -3.40 19.98 15.98
N LYS A 133 -4.49 19.31 16.37
CA LYS A 133 -4.60 17.86 16.32
C LYS A 133 -5.11 17.34 14.95
N SER A 134 -5.42 18.25 14.01
CA SER A 134 -5.83 17.88 12.66
C SER A 134 -4.70 17.11 11.97
N LYS A 135 -4.97 15.85 11.58
CA LYS A 135 -4.07 14.98 10.82
C LYS A 135 -4.81 14.39 9.64
N VAL A 136 -4.48 14.84 8.45
CA VAL A 136 -5.15 14.45 7.22
C VAL A 136 -4.18 13.70 6.30
N ILE A 137 -4.61 12.56 5.75
CA ILE A 137 -3.89 11.84 4.70
C ILE A 137 -4.68 11.99 3.41
N ILE A 138 -4.02 12.44 2.35
CA ILE A 138 -4.60 12.59 1.02
C ILE A 138 -3.94 11.59 0.09
N PHE A 139 -4.70 10.60 -0.35
CA PHE A 139 -4.26 9.65 -1.37
C PHE A 139 -4.48 10.22 -2.76
N THR A 140 -3.47 10.10 -3.61
CA THR A 140 -3.51 10.52 -5.01
C THR A 140 -3.15 9.37 -5.92
N SER A 141 -3.65 9.38 -7.15
CA SER A 141 -3.50 8.26 -8.10
C SER A 141 -2.10 8.10 -8.69
N THR A 142 -1.25 9.14 -8.63
CA THR A 142 0.11 9.08 -9.22
C THR A 142 1.11 9.88 -8.42
N THR A 143 2.37 9.47 -8.46
CA THR A 143 3.51 10.19 -7.88
C THR A 143 3.64 11.64 -8.38
N ALA A 144 3.36 11.86 -9.66
CA ALA A 144 3.40 13.19 -10.27
C ALA A 144 2.32 14.10 -9.66
N LEU A 145 1.09 13.58 -9.51
CA LEU A 145 -0.01 14.32 -8.88
C LEU A 145 0.27 14.58 -7.40
N THR A 146 0.81 13.60 -6.66
CA THR A 146 1.24 13.77 -5.26
C THR A 146 2.20 14.94 -5.13
N SER A 147 3.25 14.96 -5.96
CA SER A 147 4.27 16.01 -5.93
C SER A 147 3.72 17.38 -6.33
N ALA A 148 2.83 17.44 -7.33
CA ALA A 148 2.22 18.69 -7.77
C ALA A 148 1.29 19.25 -6.67
N MET A 149 0.42 18.44 -6.12
CA MET A 149 -0.51 18.84 -5.04
C MET A 149 0.25 19.23 -3.76
N HIS A 150 1.34 18.56 -3.44
CA HIS A 150 2.20 18.93 -2.31
C HIS A 150 2.71 20.37 -2.45
N LYS A 151 3.31 20.71 -3.60
CA LYS A 151 3.82 22.08 -3.86
C LYS A 151 2.70 23.12 -3.82
N MET A 152 1.53 22.80 -4.36
CA MET A 152 0.37 23.70 -4.34
C MET A 152 -0.11 23.95 -2.91
N LEU A 153 -0.33 22.91 -2.11
CA LEU A 153 -0.80 23.05 -0.73
C LEU A 153 0.25 23.73 0.15
N GLU A 154 1.53 23.42 -0.02
CA GLU A 154 2.62 24.08 0.69
C GLU A 154 2.64 25.60 0.39
N SER A 155 2.47 26.00 -0.88
CA SER A 155 2.38 27.41 -1.28
C SER A 155 1.17 28.11 -0.67
N ILE A 156 0.00 27.48 -0.73
CA ILE A 156 -1.25 28.05 -0.20
C ILE A 156 -1.16 28.21 1.33
N THR A 157 -0.76 27.18 2.06
CA THR A 157 -0.67 27.20 3.53
C THR A 157 0.41 28.17 4.03
N SER A 158 1.48 28.38 3.26
CA SER A 158 2.54 29.34 3.59
C SER A 158 2.12 30.80 3.36
N SER A 159 1.10 31.04 2.55
CA SER A 159 0.64 32.38 2.16
C SER A 159 -0.46 32.94 3.05
N LEU A 160 -1.03 32.15 3.95
CA LEU A 160 -2.12 32.56 4.85
C LEU A 160 -1.55 33.26 6.10
N PRO A 161 -1.80 34.57 6.29
CA PRO A 161 -1.34 35.27 7.49
C PRO A 161 -2.14 34.87 8.72
N GLY A 162 -1.46 34.63 9.85
CA GLY A 162 -2.09 34.45 11.17
C GLY A 162 -2.57 33.04 11.52
N GLN A 163 -2.37 32.06 10.67
CA GLN A 163 -2.59 30.64 11.00
C GLN A 163 -1.29 29.99 11.48
N GLU A 164 -1.39 29.08 12.46
CA GLU A 164 -0.29 28.20 12.81
C GLU A 164 0.13 27.42 11.56
N LYS A 165 1.43 27.36 11.31
CA LYS A 165 1.99 26.83 10.07
C LYS A 165 1.62 25.32 9.91
N THR A 166 0.67 25.04 9.05
CA THR A 166 0.29 23.68 8.69
C THR A 166 1.50 22.94 8.10
N SER A 167 1.83 21.78 8.65
CA SER A 167 2.88 20.92 8.12
C SER A 167 2.36 20.13 6.92
N VAL A 168 2.85 20.43 5.72
CA VAL A 168 2.51 19.69 4.50
C VAL A 168 3.66 18.75 4.13
N LEU A 169 3.39 17.47 4.07
CA LEU A 169 4.37 16.40 3.84
C LEU A 169 4.01 15.60 2.59
N CYS A 170 5.03 15.02 1.95
CA CYS A 170 4.86 14.24 0.73
C CYS A 170 5.54 12.87 0.84
N LEU A 171 4.82 11.80 0.49
CA LEU A 171 5.32 10.43 0.53
C LEU A 171 4.93 9.70 -0.77
N HIS A 172 5.91 9.15 -1.50
CA HIS A 172 5.66 8.37 -2.71
C HIS A 172 6.83 7.44 -3.04
N GLY A 173 6.61 6.46 -3.92
CA GLY A 173 7.56 5.39 -4.23
C GLY A 173 8.91 5.83 -4.83
N MET A 174 9.00 7.04 -5.42
CA MET A 174 10.28 7.56 -5.94
C MET A 174 11.20 8.13 -4.85
N LEU A 175 10.73 8.29 -3.61
CA LEU A 175 11.57 8.71 -2.50
C LEU A 175 12.44 7.55 -2.01
N SER A 176 13.67 7.86 -1.59
CA SER A 176 14.52 6.86 -0.92
C SER A 176 13.86 6.34 0.35
N GLN A 177 14.15 5.09 0.73
CA GLN A 177 13.58 4.48 1.93
C GLN A 177 13.86 5.30 3.19
N THR A 178 15.07 5.85 3.31
CA THR A 178 15.43 6.72 4.44
C THR A 178 14.52 7.95 4.53
N LEU A 179 14.23 8.59 3.39
CA LEU A 179 13.37 9.76 3.35
C LEU A 179 11.91 9.37 3.64
N ARG A 180 11.43 8.24 3.11
CA ARG A 180 10.08 7.71 3.41
C ARG A 180 9.90 7.48 4.92
N SER A 181 10.86 6.83 5.57
CA SER A 181 10.83 6.60 7.01
C SER A 181 10.82 7.91 7.81
N ARG A 182 11.64 8.88 7.39
CA ARG A 182 11.70 10.20 8.03
C ARG A 182 10.37 10.96 7.91
N VAL A 183 9.77 11.01 6.72
CA VAL A 183 8.48 11.69 6.49
C VAL A 183 7.37 11.02 7.30
N SER A 184 7.30 9.70 7.29
CA SER A 184 6.32 8.94 8.09
C SER A 184 6.47 9.22 9.59
N GLN A 185 7.69 9.24 10.10
CA GLN A 185 7.96 9.56 11.50
C GLN A 185 7.58 11.01 11.83
N GLN A 186 7.92 11.96 10.96
CA GLN A 186 7.57 13.37 11.13
C GLN A 186 6.06 13.57 11.19
N PHE A 187 5.29 12.93 10.30
CA PHE A 187 3.83 13.00 10.30
C PHE A 187 3.24 12.43 11.61
N ARG A 188 3.75 11.28 12.08
CA ARG A 188 3.28 10.66 13.32
C ARG A 188 3.57 11.50 14.55
N ALA A 189 4.76 12.09 14.63
CA ALA A 189 5.24 12.86 15.77
C ALA A 189 4.72 14.32 15.82
N CYS A 190 4.11 14.81 14.73
CA CYS A 190 3.61 16.19 14.70
C CYS A 190 2.35 16.31 15.58
N GLU A 191 2.47 17.03 16.70
CA GLU A 191 1.37 17.31 17.63
C GLU A 191 1.16 18.82 17.87
N SER A 192 2.10 19.63 17.41
CA SER A 192 2.13 21.08 17.66
C SER A 192 1.45 21.92 16.56
N ALA A 193 1.10 21.30 15.43
CA ALA A 193 0.49 21.99 14.30
C ALA A 193 -0.37 21.02 13.47
N PRO A 194 -1.35 21.51 12.71
CA PRO A 194 -2.07 20.70 11.74
C PRO A 194 -1.11 20.05 10.74
N SER A 195 -1.36 18.80 10.36
CA SER A 195 -0.49 18.06 9.47
C SER A 195 -1.26 17.43 8.31
N ILE A 196 -0.76 17.62 7.11
CA ILE A 196 -1.28 17.04 5.88
C ILE A 196 -0.20 16.15 5.27
N LEU A 197 -0.50 14.90 5.02
CA LEU A 197 0.36 13.97 4.31
C LEU A 197 -0.27 13.65 2.95
N LEU A 198 0.39 14.04 1.88
CA LEU A 198 0.02 13.58 0.54
C LEU A 198 0.81 12.32 0.20
N THR A 199 0.12 11.32 -0.28
CA THR A 199 0.76 10.06 -0.67
C THR A 199 0.12 9.47 -1.92
N SER A 200 0.93 8.80 -2.75
CA SER A 200 0.42 7.79 -3.67
C SER A 200 0.37 6.46 -2.94
N ASP A 201 -0.20 5.44 -3.58
CA ASP A 201 -0.13 4.08 -3.06
C ASP A 201 1.35 3.67 -2.94
N VAL A 202 1.79 3.49 -1.71
CA VAL A 202 3.15 3.08 -1.35
C VAL A 202 3.02 1.90 -0.40
N SER A 203 2.93 0.76 -0.97
CA SER A 203 3.11 -0.51 -0.28
C SER A 203 4.59 -0.77 0.07
#